data_1dd408a902188245bf317f977f7225b4
#
_entry.id   1dd408a902188245bf317f977f7225b4
#
_cell.length_a   1.000
_cell.length_b   1.000
_cell.length_c   1.000
_cell.angle_alpha   90.00
_cell.angle_beta   90.00
_cell.angle_gamma   90.00
#
_symmetry.space_group_name_H-M   'P 1'
#
loop_
_entity.id
_entity.type
_entity.pdbx_description
1 polymer ?
#
loop_
_entity_poly.entity_id
_entity_poly.type
_entity_poly.pdbx_seq_one_letter_code
_entity_poly.pdbx_strand_id
1 'polypeptide(L)'
;MNRAISILMFSICCLYATAQTHMRLHHKGGGHSDVTIEQIDSITFVDGGDLPVNEGSLVGGWLWGDAEAGYYELLTFNEDKTYTGYDNYFTYGFDTMTYGWYMQMGSMLTLQSNGYGYNRRYNWFVMGLTGNALDVMTKMGRFIYYWLQPEVLHLQAGGEPLACENGDCFVFADGVVARIAEGKLQGVTKGTTYVQKRIAETDCIVAYKVEVE
;
A
#
# COMPACT_ATOMS: atom_id res chain seq x y z
N MET A 1 34.22 18.92 51.13
CA MET A 1 35.12 18.41 50.08
C MET A 1 34.47 17.37 49.13
N ASN A 2 33.50 16.57 49.57
CA ASN A 2 32.94 15.47 48.76
C ASN A 2 31.93 15.89 47.66
N ARG A 3 31.28 17.07 47.76
CA ARG A 3 30.31 17.50 46.75
C ARG A 3 30.96 18.06 45.48
N ALA A 4 32.11 18.70 45.57
CA ALA A 4 32.84 19.25 44.45
C ALA A 4 33.46 18.12 43.58
N ILE A 5 33.89 17.03 44.17
CA ILE A 5 34.44 15.85 43.48
C ILE A 5 33.34 15.12 42.70
N SER A 6 32.12 15.01 43.26
CA SER A 6 30.97 14.38 42.55
C SER A 6 30.53 15.17 41.33
N ILE A 7 30.51 16.50 41.38
CA ILE A 7 30.16 17.35 40.25
C ILE A 7 31.22 17.26 39.15
N LEU A 8 32.51 17.21 39.54
CA LEU A 8 33.61 17.08 38.58
C LEU A 8 33.58 15.71 37.87
N MET A 9 33.30 14.62 38.59
CA MET A 9 33.13 13.32 37.96
C MET A 9 31.94 13.24 37.01
N PHE A 10 30.81 13.86 37.36
CA PHE A 10 29.64 13.89 36.49
C PHE A 10 29.87 14.71 35.21
N SER A 11 30.58 15.84 35.33
CA SER A 11 30.98 16.65 34.17
C SER A 11 31.98 15.93 33.25
N ILE A 12 32.88 15.15 33.77
CA ILE A 12 33.85 14.36 33.00
C ILE A 12 33.14 13.20 32.27
N CYS A 13 32.15 12.53 32.89
CA CYS A 13 31.36 11.50 32.23
C CYS A 13 30.53 12.03 31.05
N CYS A 14 30.04 13.27 31.14
CA CYS A 14 29.30 13.90 30.03
C CYS A 14 30.19 14.31 28.85
N LEU A 15 31.50 14.51 29.07
CA LEU A 15 32.44 14.87 28.01
C LEU A 15 32.91 13.67 27.16
N TYR A 16 32.63 12.44 27.58
CA TYR A 16 32.95 11.23 26.82
C TYR A 16 31.75 10.56 26.14
N ALA A 17 30.57 11.20 26.13
CA ALA A 17 29.48 10.77 25.30
C ALA A 17 29.81 11.15 23.84
N THR A 18 30.72 10.42 23.21
CA THR A 18 30.90 10.52 21.76
C THR A 18 29.63 9.97 21.12
N ALA A 19 28.91 10.85 20.42
CA ALA A 19 27.81 10.42 19.58
C ALA A 19 28.34 9.35 18.61
N GLN A 20 27.54 8.32 18.38
CA GLN A 20 27.89 7.26 17.44
C GLN A 20 28.01 7.89 16.04
N THR A 21 29.21 7.98 15.51
CA THR A 21 29.52 8.67 14.24
C THR A 21 29.60 7.70 13.05
N HIS A 22 29.43 6.39 13.30
CA HIS A 22 29.55 5.35 12.29
C HIS A 22 28.37 4.38 12.37
N MET A 23 27.85 4.00 11.21
CA MET A 23 26.95 2.89 11.02
C MET A 23 27.77 1.65 10.63
N ARG A 24 27.58 0.54 11.34
CA ARG A 24 28.22 -0.72 11.04
C ARG A 24 27.30 -1.67 10.29
N LEU A 25 27.70 -2.05 9.10
CA LEU A 25 27.01 -3.03 8.26
C LEU A 25 27.69 -4.39 8.41
N HIS A 26 26.97 -5.38 8.92
CA HIS A 26 27.46 -6.76 9.01
C HIS A 26 27.11 -7.54 7.75
N HIS A 27 28.11 -8.17 7.14
CA HIS A 27 27.92 -8.97 5.93
C HIS A 27 27.50 -10.41 6.28
N LYS A 28 26.59 -10.97 5.48
CA LYS A 28 26.06 -12.33 5.67
C LYS A 28 27.14 -13.43 5.61
N GLY A 29 28.27 -13.16 4.96
CA GLY A 29 29.44 -14.06 4.87
C GLY A 29 30.51 -13.82 5.93
N GLY A 30 30.24 -13.03 6.96
CA GLY A 30 31.22 -12.57 7.95
C GLY A 30 31.89 -11.25 7.53
N GLY A 31 32.48 -10.54 8.52
CA GLY A 31 33.05 -9.22 8.33
C GLY A 31 32.01 -8.08 8.47
N HIS A 32 32.49 -6.85 8.39
CA HIS A 32 31.67 -5.66 8.51
C HIS A 32 32.28 -4.52 7.71
N SER A 33 31.45 -3.51 7.39
CA SER A 33 31.84 -2.23 6.83
C SER A 33 31.35 -1.12 7.74
N ASP A 34 32.19 -0.15 8.05
CA ASP A 34 31.82 1.03 8.82
C ASP A 34 31.66 2.22 7.87
N VAL A 35 30.52 2.91 7.99
CA VAL A 35 30.21 4.10 7.21
C VAL A 35 29.98 5.26 8.16
N THR A 36 30.65 6.40 7.90
CA THR A 36 30.49 7.61 8.70
C THR A 36 29.10 8.18 8.52
N ILE A 37 28.34 8.40 9.59
CA ILE A 37 26.95 8.86 9.54
C ILE A 37 26.84 10.24 8.83
N GLU A 38 27.81 11.10 8.99
CA GLU A 38 27.89 12.42 8.36
C GLU A 38 27.97 12.36 6.82
N GLN A 39 28.29 11.20 6.24
CA GLN A 39 28.35 10.97 4.80
C GLN A 39 27.11 10.28 4.26
N ILE A 40 26.10 10.04 5.11
CA ILE A 40 24.88 9.32 4.75
C ILE A 40 23.74 10.33 4.63
N ASP A 41 23.34 10.64 3.40
CA ASP A 41 22.15 11.46 3.15
C ASP A 41 20.87 10.64 3.33
N SER A 42 20.92 9.34 2.97
CA SER A 42 19.78 8.42 3.11
C SER A 42 20.24 6.97 3.16
N ILE A 43 19.46 6.11 3.80
CA ILE A 43 19.66 4.66 3.79
C ILE A 43 18.47 4.04 3.07
N THR A 44 18.76 3.37 1.95
CA THR A 44 17.76 2.62 1.20
C THR A 44 18.12 1.14 1.22
N PHE A 45 17.20 0.30 1.65
CA PHE A 45 17.35 -1.15 1.59
C PHE A 45 16.75 -1.63 0.28
N VAL A 46 17.57 -2.26 -0.55
CA VAL A 46 17.13 -2.89 -1.79
C VAL A 46 17.42 -4.38 -1.69
N ASP A 47 16.45 -5.22 -1.97
CA ASP A 47 16.70 -6.62 -2.26
C ASP A 47 17.44 -6.68 -3.58
N GLY A 48 18.44 -7.55 -3.71
CA GLY A 48 19.41 -7.63 -4.80
C GLY A 48 18.87 -7.74 -6.25
N GLY A 49 17.66 -7.21 -6.49
CA GLY A 49 17.07 -6.88 -7.77
C GLY A 49 17.16 -5.37 -8.04
N ASP A 50 16.82 -4.97 -9.23
CA ASP A 50 16.78 -3.57 -9.64
C ASP A 50 15.98 -2.71 -8.65
N LEU A 51 16.45 -1.48 -8.40
CA LEU A 51 15.71 -0.50 -7.60
C LEU A 51 14.27 -0.42 -8.10
N PRO A 52 13.27 -0.32 -7.19
CA PRO A 52 11.89 -0.21 -7.62
C PRO A 52 11.75 0.97 -8.57
N VAL A 53 11.32 0.67 -9.78
CA VAL A 53 11.11 1.68 -10.81
C VAL A 53 9.82 2.40 -10.46
N ASN A 54 9.92 3.62 -9.91
CA ASN A 54 8.79 4.50 -9.68
C ASN A 54 8.48 5.28 -10.97
N GLU A 55 8.02 4.58 -12.00
CA GLU A 55 7.64 5.19 -13.28
C GLU A 55 6.21 5.75 -13.29
N GLY A 56 5.44 5.52 -12.23
CA GLY A 56 4.04 5.89 -12.13
C GLY A 56 3.77 7.06 -11.17
N SER A 57 2.60 7.67 -11.36
CA SER A 57 2.02 8.60 -10.39
C SER A 57 1.23 7.82 -9.34
N LEU A 58 1.43 8.17 -8.06
CA LEU A 58 0.58 7.62 -6.99
C LEU A 58 -0.84 8.18 -7.03
N VAL A 59 -1.03 9.38 -7.62
CA VAL A 59 -2.34 10.06 -7.69
C VAL A 59 -3.34 9.24 -8.48
N GLY A 60 -4.47 8.91 -7.88
CA GLY A 60 -5.56 8.14 -8.47
C GLY A 60 -6.11 7.06 -7.54
N GLY A 61 -6.92 6.19 -8.09
CA GLY A 61 -7.56 5.07 -7.37
C GLY A 61 -6.76 3.77 -7.49
N TRP A 62 -6.63 3.05 -6.38
CA TRP A 62 -5.88 1.81 -6.28
C TRP A 62 -6.68 0.77 -5.51
N LEU A 63 -6.95 -0.37 -6.12
CA LEU A 63 -7.75 -1.45 -5.55
C LEU A 63 -6.89 -2.67 -5.24
N TRP A 64 -6.93 -3.13 -4.00
CA TRP A 64 -6.53 -4.47 -3.60
C TRP A 64 -7.76 -5.31 -3.28
N GLY A 65 -7.76 -6.58 -3.65
CA GLY A 65 -8.85 -7.52 -3.37
C GLY A 65 -8.33 -8.87 -2.93
N ASP A 66 -9.03 -9.50 -1.99
CA ASP A 66 -8.83 -10.87 -1.55
C ASP A 66 -9.99 -11.72 -2.03
N ALA A 67 -9.73 -12.56 -3.05
CA ALA A 67 -10.75 -13.39 -3.66
C ALA A 67 -11.27 -14.50 -2.73
N GLU A 68 -10.45 -14.98 -1.78
CA GLU A 68 -10.85 -16.01 -0.83
C GLU A 68 -11.76 -15.43 0.28
N ALA A 69 -11.40 -14.25 0.77
CA ALA A 69 -12.17 -13.56 1.81
C ALA A 69 -13.36 -12.76 1.26
N GLY A 70 -13.38 -12.45 -0.04
CA GLY A 70 -14.42 -11.66 -0.70
C GLY A 70 -14.41 -10.19 -0.29
N TYR A 71 -13.29 -9.65 0.18
CA TYR A 71 -13.20 -8.25 0.57
C TYR A 71 -12.13 -7.50 -0.21
N TYR A 72 -12.23 -6.16 -0.17
CA TYR A 72 -11.29 -5.28 -0.87
C TYR A 72 -10.99 -4.02 -0.06
N GLU A 73 -9.87 -3.39 -0.41
CA GLU A 73 -9.48 -2.07 0.03
C GLU A 73 -9.27 -1.17 -1.18
N LEU A 74 -9.94 -0.02 -1.20
CA LEU A 74 -9.76 1.02 -2.19
C LEU A 74 -9.03 2.21 -1.56
N LEU A 75 -7.90 2.58 -2.14
CA LEU A 75 -7.17 3.80 -1.78
C LEU A 75 -7.30 4.81 -2.91
N THR A 76 -7.60 6.05 -2.58
CA THR A 76 -7.60 7.15 -3.55
C THR A 76 -6.65 8.24 -3.07
N PHE A 77 -5.62 8.51 -3.86
CA PHE A 77 -4.64 9.56 -3.60
C PHE A 77 -4.90 10.77 -4.48
N ASN A 78 -4.97 11.95 -3.88
CA ASN A 78 -5.23 13.21 -4.57
C ASN A 78 -3.95 14.02 -4.79
N GLU A 79 -3.98 14.95 -5.75
CA GLU A 79 -2.85 15.84 -6.05
C GLU A 79 -2.47 16.75 -4.87
N ASP A 80 -3.43 17.15 -4.05
CA ASP A 80 -3.26 17.98 -2.85
C ASP A 80 -2.65 17.22 -1.66
N LYS A 81 -2.18 15.98 -1.88
CA LYS A 81 -1.60 15.12 -0.86
C LYS A 81 -2.60 14.60 0.18
N THR A 82 -3.88 14.75 -0.06
CA THR A 82 -4.90 14.03 0.71
C THR A 82 -5.12 12.62 0.15
N TYR A 83 -5.63 11.71 0.98
CA TYR A 83 -6.08 10.40 0.53
C TYR A 83 -7.35 9.98 1.25
N THR A 84 -8.09 9.08 0.62
CA THR A 84 -9.17 8.32 1.24
C THR A 84 -8.90 6.83 1.10
N GLY A 85 -9.26 6.06 2.12
CA GLY A 85 -9.25 4.61 2.11
C GLY A 85 -10.66 4.12 2.43
N TYR A 86 -11.13 3.14 1.68
CA TYR A 86 -12.40 2.46 1.91
C TYR A 86 -12.15 0.96 1.87
N ASP A 87 -12.68 0.23 2.84
CA ASP A 87 -12.69 -1.22 2.82
C ASP A 87 -14.08 -1.75 3.17
N ASN A 88 -14.45 -2.88 2.58
CA ASN A 88 -15.68 -3.59 2.90
C ASN A 88 -15.46 -4.72 3.91
N TYR A 89 -14.35 -4.70 4.64
CA TYR A 89 -14.02 -5.71 5.63
C TYR A 89 -14.87 -5.57 6.90
N PHE A 90 -15.78 -6.49 7.08
CA PHE A 90 -16.68 -6.54 8.22
C PHE A 90 -16.01 -7.00 9.51
N THR A 91 -15.19 -6.17 10.13
CA THR A 91 -14.75 -6.48 11.50
C THR A 91 -15.86 -6.22 12.52
N TYR A 92 -16.82 -5.33 12.22
CA TYR A 92 -17.91 -4.95 13.12
C TYR A 92 -19.23 -4.60 12.41
N GLY A 93 -19.45 -5.05 11.18
CA GLY A 93 -20.68 -4.79 10.43
C GLY A 93 -20.78 -3.41 9.79
N PHE A 94 -19.68 -2.69 9.65
CA PHE A 94 -19.62 -1.37 9.00
C PHE A 94 -18.43 -1.31 8.04
N ASP A 95 -18.69 -0.75 6.88
CA ASP A 95 -17.64 -0.38 5.95
C ASP A 95 -16.72 0.65 6.62
N THR A 96 -15.43 0.44 6.50
CA THR A 96 -14.45 1.35 7.09
C THR A 96 -14.02 2.39 6.08
N MET A 97 -14.24 3.66 6.40
CA MET A 97 -13.73 4.77 5.62
C MET A 97 -12.65 5.51 6.41
N THR A 98 -11.48 5.66 5.83
CA THR A 98 -10.39 6.47 6.34
C THR A 98 -10.12 7.65 5.42
N TYR A 99 -9.64 8.74 5.97
CA TYR A 99 -9.20 9.92 5.22
C TYR A 99 -8.01 10.55 5.93
N GLY A 100 -7.20 11.24 5.19
CA GLY A 100 -6.03 11.89 5.76
C GLY A 100 -5.12 12.48 4.70
N TRP A 101 -3.84 12.53 5.00
CA TRP A 101 -2.83 13.00 4.07
C TRP A 101 -1.72 11.97 3.90
N TYR A 102 -1.03 12.05 2.78
CA TYR A 102 0.11 11.19 2.49
C TYR A 102 1.35 11.99 2.10
N MET A 103 2.48 11.35 2.31
CA MET A 103 3.78 11.83 1.86
C MET A 103 4.57 10.66 1.30
N GLN A 104 5.14 10.84 0.13
CA GLN A 104 6.07 9.88 -0.48
C GLN A 104 7.46 10.50 -0.54
N MET A 105 8.45 9.77 -0.05
CA MET A 105 9.87 10.13 -0.10
C MET A 105 10.65 8.90 -0.61
N GLY A 106 11.00 8.92 -1.88
CA GLY A 106 11.57 7.73 -2.53
C GLY A 106 10.63 6.53 -2.40
N SER A 107 11.12 5.44 -1.87
CA SER A 107 10.33 4.23 -1.63
C SER A 107 9.51 4.23 -0.34
N MET A 108 9.57 5.29 0.47
CA MET A 108 8.77 5.40 1.70
C MET A 108 7.46 6.14 1.42
N LEU A 109 6.34 5.49 1.66
CA LEU A 109 4.99 6.07 1.63
C LEU A 109 4.45 6.15 3.05
N THR A 110 4.26 7.35 3.55
CA THR A 110 3.65 7.62 4.86
C THR A 110 2.20 8.04 4.67
N LEU A 111 1.28 7.34 5.33
CA LEU A 111 -0.14 7.67 5.40
C LEU A 111 -0.46 8.14 6.82
N GLN A 112 -1.05 9.32 6.95
CA GLN A 112 -1.56 9.82 8.22
C GLN A 112 -3.08 9.83 8.17
N SER A 113 -3.70 8.87 8.86
CA SER A 113 -5.15 8.71 8.91
C SER A 113 -5.77 9.51 10.04
N ASN A 114 -6.91 10.13 9.77
CA ASN A 114 -7.77 10.84 10.73
C ASN A 114 -9.12 10.13 10.92
N GLY A 115 -9.27 8.90 10.42
CA GLY A 115 -10.52 8.14 10.53
C GLY A 115 -10.82 7.67 11.96
N TYR A 116 -12.10 7.56 12.31
CA TYR A 116 -12.64 7.02 13.58
C TYR A 116 -12.07 7.65 14.87
N GLY A 117 -11.67 8.93 14.84
CA GLY A 117 -11.14 9.62 16.03
C GLY A 117 -9.72 9.18 16.44
N TYR A 118 -9.06 8.38 15.64
CA TYR A 118 -7.71 7.93 15.88
C TYR A 118 -6.76 8.48 14.81
N ASN A 119 -5.80 9.29 15.25
CA ASN A 119 -4.66 9.65 14.41
C ASN A 119 -3.72 8.46 14.32
N ARG A 120 -3.70 7.79 13.17
CA ARG A 120 -2.79 6.68 12.92
C ARG A 120 -1.81 7.06 11.81
N ARG A 121 -0.56 6.70 12.02
CA ARG A 121 0.47 6.80 10.99
C ARG A 121 0.86 5.40 10.53
N TYR A 122 0.84 5.21 9.21
CA TYR A 122 1.31 4.01 8.55
C TYR A 122 2.50 4.37 7.69
N ASN A 123 3.57 3.60 7.79
CA ASN A 123 4.72 3.70 6.91
C ASN A 123 4.77 2.42 6.08
N TRP A 124 4.65 2.58 4.79
CA TRP A 124 4.73 1.51 3.81
C TRP A 124 5.99 1.67 2.98
N PHE A 125 6.59 0.57 2.62
CA PHE A 125 7.70 0.58 1.68
C PHE A 125 7.18 0.24 0.29
N VAL A 126 7.33 1.17 -0.67
CA VAL A 126 6.93 0.99 -2.06
C VAL A 126 7.98 0.13 -2.74
N MET A 127 7.62 -1.12 -3.03
CA MET A 127 8.45 -2.10 -3.73
C MET A 127 8.46 -1.84 -5.24
N GLY A 128 7.34 -1.30 -5.77
CA GLY A 128 7.18 -0.91 -7.15
C GLY A 128 5.97 -0.01 -7.35
N LEU A 129 6.07 0.91 -8.28
CA LEU A 129 4.98 1.77 -8.72
C LEU A 129 5.05 1.88 -10.23
N THR A 130 4.08 1.29 -10.90
CA THR A 130 3.93 1.31 -12.36
C THR A 130 2.62 2.02 -12.73
N GLY A 131 2.33 2.17 -14.02
CA GLY A 131 1.04 2.69 -14.46
C GLY A 131 -0.17 1.84 -14.05
N ASN A 132 0.05 0.56 -13.70
CA ASN A 132 -1.02 -0.40 -13.42
C ASN A 132 -1.00 -0.98 -12.00
N ALA A 133 0.13 -0.91 -11.28
CA ALA A 133 0.28 -1.55 -9.98
C ALA A 133 1.08 -0.70 -8.99
N LEU A 134 0.60 -0.67 -7.76
CA LEU A 134 1.26 -0.17 -6.57
C LEU A 134 1.58 -1.35 -5.67
N ASP A 135 2.84 -1.74 -5.62
CA ASP A 135 3.34 -2.85 -4.81
C ASP A 135 3.96 -2.30 -3.53
N VAL A 136 3.43 -2.68 -2.39
CA VAL A 136 3.86 -2.17 -1.10
C VAL A 136 4.13 -3.27 -0.09
N MET A 137 5.14 -3.07 0.72
CA MET A 137 5.40 -3.84 1.93
C MET A 137 4.93 -3.05 3.14
N THR A 138 4.06 -3.66 3.92
CA THR A 138 3.53 -3.12 5.17
C THR A 138 3.98 -3.99 6.35
N LYS A 139 3.67 -3.61 7.58
CA LYS A 139 3.87 -4.46 8.75
C LYS A 139 3.06 -5.77 8.72
N MET A 140 2.00 -5.82 7.90
CA MET A 140 1.12 -6.99 7.78
C MET A 140 1.51 -7.91 6.62
N GLY A 141 2.42 -7.48 5.75
CA GLY A 141 2.87 -8.23 4.60
C GLY A 141 2.93 -7.37 3.33
N ARG A 142 3.09 -8.04 2.20
CA ARG A 142 3.13 -7.43 0.88
C ARG A 142 1.73 -7.39 0.29
N PHE A 143 1.36 -6.23 -0.27
CA PHE A 143 0.08 -6.00 -0.93
C PHE A 143 0.32 -5.37 -2.29
N ILE A 144 -0.43 -5.82 -3.29
CA ILE A 144 -0.38 -5.27 -4.65
C ILE A 144 -1.75 -4.70 -4.95
N TYR A 145 -1.80 -3.36 -5.07
CA TYR A 145 -2.99 -2.62 -5.48
C TYR A 145 -2.92 -2.39 -6.97
N TYR A 146 -4.07 -2.51 -7.65
CA TYR A 146 -4.17 -2.32 -9.09
C TYR A 146 -4.91 -1.02 -9.41
N TRP A 147 -4.46 -0.36 -10.47
CA TRP A 147 -5.02 0.91 -10.90
C TRP A 147 -6.51 0.79 -11.22
N LEU A 148 -7.32 1.67 -10.61
CA LEU A 148 -8.75 1.76 -10.88
C LEU A 148 -8.99 2.52 -12.18
N GLN A 149 -9.56 1.82 -13.15
CA GLN A 149 -9.92 2.42 -14.43
C GLN A 149 -11.06 3.44 -14.26
N PRO A 150 -11.09 4.51 -15.07
CA PRO A 150 -12.15 5.50 -15.03
C PRO A 150 -13.50 4.96 -15.56
N GLU A 151 -13.47 3.89 -16.34
CA GLU A 151 -14.65 3.22 -16.87
C GLU A 151 -15.43 2.53 -15.77
N VAL A 152 -16.76 2.64 -15.80
CA VAL A 152 -17.68 1.95 -14.88
C VAL A 152 -18.37 0.83 -15.62
N LEU A 153 -18.37 -0.36 -15.07
CA LEU A 153 -19.12 -1.50 -15.60
C LEU A 153 -20.53 -1.48 -15.01
N HIS A 154 -21.55 -1.53 -15.87
CA HIS A 154 -22.96 -1.53 -15.49
C HIS A 154 -23.56 -2.92 -15.69
N LEU A 155 -24.18 -3.46 -14.65
CA LEU A 155 -24.83 -4.78 -14.64
C LEU A 155 -26.26 -4.66 -14.11
N GLN A 156 -27.10 -5.64 -14.49
CA GLN A 156 -28.43 -5.83 -13.90
C GLN A 156 -28.36 -6.97 -12.87
N ALA A 157 -29.02 -6.79 -11.73
CA ALA A 157 -29.12 -7.85 -10.72
C ALA A 157 -29.87 -9.06 -11.30
N GLY A 158 -29.20 -10.23 -11.31
CA GLY A 158 -29.73 -11.44 -11.94
C GLY A 158 -29.83 -11.39 -13.47
N GLY A 159 -29.28 -10.36 -14.10
CA GLY A 159 -29.25 -10.20 -15.55
C GLY A 159 -28.23 -11.08 -16.26
N GLU A 160 -28.03 -10.83 -17.54
CA GLU A 160 -27.04 -11.56 -18.34
C GLU A 160 -25.62 -11.29 -17.85
N PRO A 161 -24.80 -12.34 -17.59
CA PRO A 161 -23.45 -12.17 -17.14
C PRO A 161 -22.55 -11.55 -18.21
N LEU A 162 -21.70 -10.59 -17.80
CA LEU A 162 -20.69 -9.95 -18.64
C LEU A 162 -19.53 -10.91 -18.88
N ALA A 163 -19.34 -11.31 -20.14
CA ALA A 163 -18.19 -12.12 -20.54
C ALA A 163 -16.96 -11.23 -20.81
N CYS A 164 -15.78 -11.78 -20.57
CA CYS A 164 -14.54 -11.18 -21.07
C CYS A 164 -14.29 -11.58 -22.51
N GLU A 165 -13.61 -10.70 -23.25
CA GLU A 165 -13.18 -10.90 -24.63
C GLU A 165 -11.67 -11.18 -24.68
N ASN A 166 -11.18 -11.65 -25.81
CA ASN A 166 -9.75 -11.77 -26.15
C ASN A 166 -8.89 -12.56 -25.14
N GLY A 167 -9.51 -13.47 -24.39
CA GLY A 167 -8.80 -14.28 -23.38
C GLY A 167 -8.62 -13.57 -22.01
N ASP A 168 -9.13 -12.37 -21.86
CA ASP A 168 -9.21 -11.69 -20.56
C ASP A 168 -10.01 -12.52 -19.56
N CYS A 169 -9.81 -12.29 -18.27
CA CYS A 169 -10.62 -12.94 -17.23
C CYS A 169 -10.79 -12.07 -15.99
N PHE A 170 -11.96 -12.14 -15.38
CA PHE A 170 -12.15 -11.57 -14.04
C PHE A 170 -11.44 -12.43 -13.01
N VAL A 171 -10.70 -11.80 -12.08
CA VAL A 171 -9.90 -12.49 -11.05
C VAL A 171 -10.34 -12.15 -9.64
N PHE A 172 -11.08 -11.07 -9.45
CA PHE A 172 -11.66 -10.68 -8.17
C PHE A 172 -13.05 -10.06 -8.35
N ALA A 173 -13.98 -10.41 -7.45
CA ALA A 173 -15.26 -9.75 -7.17
C ALA A 173 -15.63 -10.01 -5.70
N ASP A 174 -16.42 -9.14 -5.08
CA ASP A 174 -16.79 -9.22 -3.66
C ASP A 174 -17.74 -10.39 -3.30
N GLY A 175 -18.35 -10.98 -4.30
CA GLY A 175 -19.30 -12.08 -4.12
C GLY A 175 -20.69 -11.65 -3.62
N VAL A 176 -20.89 -10.42 -3.20
CA VAL A 176 -22.13 -9.88 -2.60
C VAL A 176 -22.90 -9.03 -3.61
N VAL A 177 -22.29 -7.99 -4.15
CA VAL A 177 -22.91 -7.11 -5.17
C VAL A 177 -22.66 -7.68 -6.56
N ALA A 178 -21.46 -8.19 -6.82
CA ALA A 178 -21.12 -8.89 -8.05
C ALA A 178 -20.30 -10.14 -7.73
N ARG A 179 -20.43 -11.18 -8.58
CA ARG A 179 -19.65 -12.43 -8.44
C ARG A 179 -19.11 -12.90 -9.78
N ILE A 180 -18.07 -13.70 -9.72
CA ILE A 180 -17.55 -14.41 -10.88
C ILE A 180 -18.18 -15.82 -10.92
N ALA A 181 -18.88 -16.12 -12.00
CA ALA A 181 -19.49 -17.41 -12.25
C ALA A 181 -19.11 -17.89 -13.66
N GLU A 182 -18.51 -19.07 -13.77
CA GLU A 182 -18.07 -19.63 -15.05
C GLU A 182 -17.19 -18.66 -15.87
N GLY A 183 -16.29 -17.91 -15.19
CA GLY A 183 -15.41 -16.93 -15.80
C GLY A 183 -16.06 -15.62 -16.24
N LYS A 184 -17.37 -15.44 -15.97
CA LYS A 184 -18.14 -14.24 -16.30
C LYS A 184 -18.49 -13.45 -15.04
N LEU A 185 -18.63 -12.13 -15.18
CA LEU A 185 -19.06 -11.26 -14.10
C LEU A 185 -20.58 -11.15 -14.10
N GLN A 186 -21.22 -11.48 -12.97
CA GLN A 186 -22.66 -11.44 -12.78
C GLN A 186 -23.05 -10.46 -11.70
N GLY A 187 -24.03 -9.58 -11.95
CA GLY A 187 -24.69 -8.77 -10.92
C GLY A 187 -25.55 -9.64 -10.03
N VAL A 188 -25.37 -9.51 -8.71
CA VAL A 188 -26.09 -10.31 -7.70
C VAL A 188 -27.13 -9.47 -6.97
N THR A 189 -26.70 -8.34 -6.43
CA THR A 189 -27.54 -7.44 -5.64
C THR A 189 -27.30 -6.00 -6.07
N LYS A 190 -28.37 -5.20 -6.13
CA LYS A 190 -28.27 -3.77 -6.40
C LYS A 190 -27.27 -3.09 -5.47
N GLY A 191 -26.33 -2.34 -6.04
CA GLY A 191 -25.28 -1.65 -5.28
C GLY A 191 -24.05 -1.30 -6.11
N THR A 192 -23.03 -0.88 -5.42
CA THR A 192 -21.71 -0.55 -6.01
C THR A 192 -20.66 -1.46 -5.41
N THR A 193 -19.79 -1.99 -6.24
CA THR A 193 -18.62 -2.77 -5.84
C THR A 193 -17.44 -2.51 -6.79
N TYR A 194 -16.36 -3.26 -6.60
CA TYR A 194 -15.17 -3.20 -7.42
C TYR A 194 -14.74 -4.60 -7.83
N VAL A 195 -14.15 -4.71 -9.00
CA VAL A 195 -13.65 -5.97 -9.55
C VAL A 195 -12.26 -5.79 -10.11
N GLN A 196 -11.53 -6.90 -10.24
CA GLN A 196 -10.25 -6.92 -10.94
C GLN A 196 -10.36 -7.84 -12.16
N LYS A 197 -9.75 -7.41 -13.25
CA LYS A 197 -9.71 -8.13 -14.52
C LYS A 197 -8.26 -8.24 -14.99
N ARG A 198 -7.84 -9.45 -15.37
CA ARG A 198 -6.57 -9.70 -16.04
C ARG A 198 -6.75 -9.49 -17.52
N ILE A 199 -5.89 -8.70 -18.12
CA ILE A 199 -5.80 -8.45 -19.56
C ILE A 199 -4.81 -9.45 -20.15
N ALA A 200 -5.27 -10.35 -21.01
CA ALA A 200 -4.46 -11.43 -21.53
C ALA A 200 -3.26 -10.96 -22.37
N GLU A 201 -3.44 -9.90 -23.14
CA GLU A 201 -2.40 -9.36 -24.05
C GLU A 201 -1.15 -8.88 -23.28
N THR A 202 -1.34 -8.26 -22.12
CA THR A 202 -0.26 -7.64 -21.33
C THR A 202 0.07 -8.39 -20.04
N ASP A 203 -0.73 -9.43 -19.71
CA ASP A 203 -0.73 -10.11 -18.40
C ASP A 203 -0.88 -9.18 -17.20
N CYS A 204 -1.41 -7.98 -17.42
CA CYS A 204 -1.64 -6.98 -16.38
C CYS A 204 -3.01 -7.15 -15.74
N ILE A 205 -3.10 -6.85 -14.45
CA ILE A 205 -4.38 -6.74 -13.75
C ILE A 205 -4.76 -5.26 -13.67
N VAL A 206 -6.05 -4.97 -13.92
CA VAL A 206 -6.66 -3.64 -13.76
C VAL A 206 -7.94 -3.76 -12.95
N ALA A 207 -8.31 -2.70 -12.26
CA ALA A 207 -9.52 -2.66 -11.45
C ALA A 207 -10.61 -1.81 -12.12
N TYR A 208 -11.87 -2.16 -11.87
CA TYR A 208 -13.04 -1.44 -12.35
C TYR A 208 -14.05 -1.23 -11.22
N LYS A 209 -14.72 -0.08 -11.22
CA LYS A 209 -15.96 0.13 -10.47
C LYS A 209 -17.10 -0.60 -11.19
N VAL A 210 -17.97 -1.24 -10.43
CA VAL A 210 -19.16 -1.93 -10.93
C VAL A 210 -20.38 -1.33 -10.25
N GLU A 211 -21.39 -0.99 -11.06
CA GLU A 211 -22.71 -0.56 -10.60
C GLU A 211 -23.73 -1.60 -11.02
N VAL A 212 -24.42 -2.19 -10.05
CA VAL A 212 -25.50 -3.16 -10.26
C VAL A 212 -26.83 -2.50 -9.96
N GLU A 213 -27.75 -2.50 -10.92
CA GLU A 213 -29.10 -1.91 -10.85
C GLU A 213 -30.18 -2.97 -10.60
#